data_d258cae6b69b381905c5928b95f5969c
#
_entry.id   d258cae6b69b381905c5928b95f5969c
#
_cell.length_a   1.000
_cell.length_b   1.000
_cell.length_c   1.000
_cell.angle_alpha   90.00
_cell.angle_beta   90.00
_cell.angle_gamma   90.00
#
_symmetry.space_group_name_H-M   'P 1'
#
loop_
_entity.id
_entity.type
_entity.pdbx_description
1 polymer ?
#
loop_
_entity_poly.entity_id
_entity_poly.type
_entity_poly.pdbx_seq_one_letter_code
_entity_poly.pdbx_strand_id
1 'polypeptide(L)'
;MTTMRQIQLTEWGDESVLHEANVPIPTPVRGHVLIKTVAAGVNPIDVTTRKGLGPAAQLADPSYRPFVPGWDVAGTVVATAGDYTGFKVGDGVFGMVTFPYPGGAYAEYVLAPAYQLAKVPSDVPCAQLGGAPLAGLTAYQSLFEVAHLKEGERVLIHAGAGGVGHLAVQLAIQAGAQVFATASATNHEFVRSLGAQPIDYRTEDFRAVLGRTMDVVLNSTGRQTFLDSLEVLVPGGRIVTLTNPDPLDVARERGFEAQWLTAHPDRTQMQEIARLMSLGLLKVHVEKIFPLAEAAAAQELMASGHTRGKIVLVP
;
A
#
# COMPACT_ATOMS: atom_id res chain seq x y z
N MET A 1 -32.39 -13.24 5.83
CA MET A 1 -31.02 -12.86 6.23
C MET A 1 -30.69 -11.55 5.53
N THR A 2 -30.08 -10.63 6.22
CA THR A 2 -29.63 -9.37 5.61
C THR A 2 -28.43 -9.66 4.72
N THR A 3 -28.44 -9.14 3.48
CA THR A 3 -27.38 -9.32 2.49
C THR A 3 -26.55 -8.06 2.34
N MET A 4 -25.36 -8.21 1.75
CA MET A 4 -24.44 -7.15 1.38
C MET A 4 -23.95 -7.35 -0.05
N ARG A 5 -23.50 -6.27 -0.68
CA ARG A 5 -22.79 -6.32 -1.96
C ARG A 5 -21.29 -6.52 -1.74
N GLN A 6 -20.69 -7.33 -2.61
CA GLN A 6 -19.24 -7.47 -2.70
C GLN A 6 -18.82 -7.65 -4.15
N ILE A 7 -17.59 -7.32 -4.49
CA ILE A 7 -16.96 -7.67 -5.76
C ILE A 7 -16.19 -8.97 -5.57
N GLN A 8 -16.45 -9.93 -6.45
CA GLN A 8 -15.80 -11.25 -6.40
C GLN A 8 -15.41 -11.72 -7.80
N LEU A 9 -14.55 -12.71 -7.84
CA LEU A 9 -14.21 -13.47 -9.06
C LEU A 9 -14.21 -14.97 -8.74
N THR A 10 -14.52 -15.78 -9.77
CA THR A 10 -14.56 -17.24 -9.70
C THR A 10 -13.49 -17.91 -10.57
N GLU A 11 -12.71 -17.11 -11.27
CA GLU A 11 -11.54 -17.50 -12.06
C GLU A 11 -10.54 -16.37 -12.13
N TRP A 12 -9.29 -16.68 -12.40
CA TRP A 12 -8.26 -15.68 -12.63
C TRP A 12 -8.37 -15.13 -14.06
N GLY A 13 -8.14 -13.83 -14.24
CA GLY A 13 -8.24 -13.23 -15.57
C GLY A 13 -7.98 -11.73 -15.61
N ASP A 14 -8.49 -11.10 -16.67
CA ASP A 14 -8.54 -9.65 -16.83
C ASP A 14 -9.64 -9.02 -15.96
N GLU A 15 -9.88 -7.72 -16.09
CA GLU A 15 -10.89 -7.01 -15.26
C GLU A 15 -12.32 -7.49 -15.45
N SER A 16 -12.63 -8.18 -16.54
CA SER A 16 -13.98 -8.69 -16.83
C SER A 16 -14.41 -9.82 -15.89
N VAL A 17 -13.46 -10.47 -15.19
CA VAL A 17 -13.79 -11.51 -14.20
C VAL A 17 -14.33 -10.95 -12.89
N LEU A 18 -14.22 -9.63 -12.67
CA LEU A 18 -14.77 -8.96 -11.48
C LEU A 18 -16.26 -8.69 -11.65
N HIS A 19 -17.06 -9.25 -10.76
CA HIS A 19 -18.50 -9.07 -10.79
C HIS A 19 -19.06 -8.81 -9.39
N GLU A 20 -20.13 -8.02 -9.33
CA GLU A 20 -20.86 -7.77 -8.09
C GLU A 20 -21.73 -8.98 -7.72
N ALA A 21 -21.75 -9.33 -6.44
CA ALA A 21 -22.59 -10.38 -5.89
C ALA A 21 -23.26 -9.91 -4.60
N ASN A 22 -24.48 -10.41 -4.38
CA ASN A 22 -25.22 -10.24 -3.14
C ASN A 22 -25.02 -11.50 -2.28
N VAL A 23 -24.42 -11.34 -1.11
CA VAL A 23 -24.10 -12.44 -0.19
C VAL A 23 -24.60 -12.13 1.23
N PRO A 24 -24.79 -13.15 2.09
CA PRO A 24 -25.11 -12.90 3.49
C PRO A 24 -24.03 -12.08 4.19
N ILE A 25 -24.43 -11.12 5.05
CA ILE A 25 -23.47 -10.40 5.91
C ILE A 25 -22.80 -11.41 6.84
N PRO A 26 -21.44 -11.43 6.93
CA PRO A 26 -20.73 -12.37 7.77
C PRO A 26 -20.98 -12.10 9.25
N THR A 27 -20.96 -13.16 10.05
CA THR A 27 -21.07 -13.06 11.52
C THR A 27 -19.67 -13.01 12.13
N PRO A 28 -19.38 -12.09 13.06
CA PRO A 28 -18.09 -12.02 13.73
C PRO A 28 -17.75 -13.32 14.46
N VAL A 29 -16.50 -13.73 14.35
CA VAL A 29 -15.91 -14.83 15.12
C VAL A 29 -14.94 -14.25 16.15
N ARG A 30 -14.57 -15.05 17.16
CA ARG A 30 -13.67 -14.62 18.23
C ARG A 30 -12.41 -13.94 17.70
N GLY A 31 -12.07 -12.77 18.23
CA GLY A 31 -10.91 -11.97 17.82
C GLY A 31 -11.13 -11.13 16.56
N HIS A 32 -12.31 -11.19 15.93
CA HIS A 32 -12.66 -10.41 14.76
C HIS A 32 -13.72 -9.37 15.05
N VAL A 33 -13.73 -8.34 14.24
CA VAL A 33 -14.79 -7.34 14.21
C VAL A 33 -15.42 -7.31 12.83
N LEU A 34 -16.71 -7.00 12.75
CA LEU A 34 -17.39 -6.71 11.50
C LEU A 34 -17.37 -5.21 11.26
N ILE A 35 -16.80 -4.80 10.17
CA ILE A 35 -16.65 -3.39 9.75
C ILE A 35 -17.67 -3.11 8.67
N LYS A 36 -18.49 -2.06 8.84
CA LYS A 36 -19.22 -1.46 7.74
C LYS A 36 -18.24 -0.57 6.98
N THR A 37 -17.90 -0.96 5.76
CA THR A 37 -16.90 -0.29 4.94
C THR A 37 -17.36 1.11 4.54
N VAL A 38 -16.47 2.07 4.64
CA VAL A 38 -16.65 3.44 4.14
C VAL A 38 -15.71 3.68 2.95
N ALA A 39 -14.52 3.09 2.98
CA ALA A 39 -13.54 3.19 1.91
C ALA A 39 -12.61 1.96 1.90
N ALA A 40 -12.25 1.50 0.71
CA ALA A 40 -11.30 0.41 0.45
C ALA A 40 -10.25 0.85 -0.58
N GLY A 41 -8.97 0.65 -0.30
CA GLY A 41 -7.89 1.04 -1.20
C GLY A 41 -7.70 0.04 -2.35
N VAL A 42 -7.36 0.57 -3.52
CA VAL A 42 -6.94 -0.23 -4.67
C VAL A 42 -5.42 -0.22 -4.77
N ASN A 43 -4.84 -1.40 -4.97
CA ASN A 43 -3.40 -1.60 -4.97
C ASN A 43 -2.93 -2.43 -6.18
N PRO A 44 -1.66 -2.31 -6.61
CA PRO A 44 -1.12 -3.16 -7.68
C PRO A 44 -1.26 -4.66 -7.40
N ILE A 45 -1.22 -5.06 -6.11
CA ILE A 45 -1.38 -6.48 -5.72
C ILE A 45 -2.78 -7.01 -6.02
N ASP A 46 -3.83 -6.17 -5.99
CA ASP A 46 -5.19 -6.57 -6.38
C ASP A 46 -5.22 -7.00 -7.85
N VAL A 47 -4.60 -6.19 -8.72
CA VAL A 47 -4.46 -6.47 -10.16
C VAL A 47 -3.62 -7.73 -10.40
N THR A 48 -2.50 -7.86 -9.69
CA THR A 48 -1.59 -9.01 -9.81
C THR A 48 -2.29 -10.30 -9.38
N THR A 49 -2.99 -10.28 -8.25
CA THR A 49 -3.73 -11.44 -7.72
C THR A 49 -4.88 -11.82 -8.64
N ARG A 50 -5.66 -10.87 -9.13
CA ARG A 50 -6.73 -11.12 -10.11
C ARG A 50 -6.24 -11.87 -11.36
N LYS A 51 -4.99 -11.60 -11.78
CA LYS A 51 -4.33 -12.30 -12.90
C LYS A 51 -3.79 -13.70 -12.52
N GLY A 52 -4.03 -14.17 -11.31
CA GLY A 52 -3.52 -15.46 -10.83
C GLY A 52 -2.04 -15.44 -10.47
N LEU A 53 -1.47 -14.24 -10.23
CA LEU A 53 -0.05 -14.06 -9.95
C LEU A 53 0.18 -13.58 -8.51
N GLY A 54 1.40 -13.81 -8.02
CA GLY A 54 1.83 -13.35 -6.69
C GLY A 54 1.35 -14.23 -5.53
N PRO A 55 1.77 -13.88 -4.30
CA PRO A 55 1.59 -14.75 -3.13
C PRO A 55 0.13 -15.02 -2.77
N ALA A 56 -0.75 -14.03 -2.92
CA ALA A 56 -2.16 -14.20 -2.56
C ALA A 56 -2.90 -15.16 -3.51
N ALA A 57 -2.57 -15.13 -4.81
CA ALA A 57 -3.14 -16.06 -5.77
C ALA A 57 -2.72 -17.51 -5.51
N GLN A 58 -1.51 -17.74 -4.97
CA GLN A 58 -1.03 -19.08 -4.62
C GLN A 58 -1.75 -19.68 -3.40
N LEU A 59 -2.39 -18.84 -2.57
CA LEU A 59 -3.10 -19.23 -1.35
C LEU A 59 -4.62 -19.32 -1.55
N ALA A 60 -5.12 -19.09 -2.75
CA ALA A 60 -6.54 -19.10 -3.05
C ALA A 60 -6.83 -19.88 -4.34
N ASP A 61 -8.01 -20.49 -4.39
CA ASP A 61 -8.56 -21.11 -5.59
C ASP A 61 -9.97 -20.54 -5.82
N PRO A 62 -10.14 -19.61 -6.74
CA PRO A 62 -11.43 -18.95 -6.98
C PRO A 62 -12.48 -19.91 -7.59
N SER A 63 -12.08 -21.02 -8.20
CA SER A 63 -13.01 -22.04 -8.73
C SER A 63 -13.67 -22.85 -7.61
N TYR A 64 -12.96 -23.01 -6.49
CA TYR A 64 -13.49 -23.70 -5.31
C TYR A 64 -14.30 -22.76 -4.41
N ARG A 65 -13.83 -21.51 -4.22
CA ARG A 65 -14.50 -20.47 -3.43
C ARG A 65 -14.29 -19.11 -4.09
N PRO A 66 -15.35 -18.32 -4.32
CA PRO A 66 -15.19 -16.98 -4.89
C PRO A 66 -14.15 -16.15 -4.12
N PHE A 67 -13.23 -15.55 -4.85
CA PHE A 67 -12.21 -14.67 -4.29
C PHE A 67 -12.74 -13.23 -4.26
N VAL A 68 -12.70 -12.59 -3.10
CA VAL A 68 -13.04 -11.18 -2.91
C VAL A 68 -11.76 -10.40 -2.75
N PRO A 69 -11.41 -9.48 -3.70
CA PRO A 69 -10.19 -8.68 -3.64
C PRO A 69 -10.19 -7.66 -2.51
N GLY A 70 -9.05 -6.98 -2.37
CA GLY A 70 -8.86 -5.85 -1.48
C GLY A 70 -8.34 -6.24 -0.10
N TRP A 71 -7.36 -5.48 0.36
CA TRP A 71 -6.75 -5.66 1.68
C TRP A 71 -6.80 -4.39 2.54
N ASP A 72 -7.07 -3.24 1.94
CA ASP A 72 -7.22 -1.97 2.65
C ASP A 72 -8.67 -1.74 3.00
N VAL A 73 -8.98 -1.53 4.26
CA VAL A 73 -10.33 -1.18 4.72
C VAL A 73 -10.29 -0.01 5.70
N ALA A 74 -11.24 0.90 5.55
CA ALA A 74 -11.61 1.88 6.56
C ALA A 74 -13.14 1.88 6.74
N GLY A 75 -13.61 1.96 7.97
CA GLY A 75 -15.03 1.92 8.24
C GLY A 75 -15.36 1.97 9.72
N THR A 76 -16.60 1.59 10.04
CA THR A 76 -17.12 1.60 11.42
C THR A 76 -17.38 0.17 11.88
N VAL A 77 -16.95 -0.17 13.07
CA VAL A 77 -17.27 -1.45 13.72
C VAL A 77 -18.78 -1.52 14.00
N VAL A 78 -19.45 -2.51 13.45
CA VAL A 78 -20.90 -2.73 13.62
C VAL A 78 -21.22 -3.97 14.44
N ALA A 79 -20.28 -4.90 14.59
CA ALA A 79 -20.42 -6.04 15.48
C ALA A 79 -19.04 -6.58 15.91
N THR A 80 -18.99 -7.20 17.08
CA THR A 80 -17.81 -7.88 17.64
C THR A 80 -18.20 -9.25 18.19
N ALA A 81 -17.28 -10.21 18.22
CA ALA A 81 -17.49 -11.49 18.88
C ALA A 81 -16.70 -11.52 20.21
N GLY A 82 -17.36 -11.09 21.28
CA GLY A 82 -16.81 -11.03 22.65
C GLY A 82 -15.95 -9.80 22.93
N ASP A 83 -15.49 -9.69 24.18
CA ASP A 83 -14.89 -8.46 24.75
C ASP A 83 -13.39 -8.29 24.45
N TYR A 84 -12.77 -9.23 23.73
CA TYR A 84 -11.30 -9.30 23.56
C TYR A 84 -10.75 -8.59 22.31
N THR A 85 -11.55 -7.81 21.59
CA THR A 85 -11.09 -7.17 20.35
C THR A 85 -10.36 -5.85 20.58
N GLY A 86 -10.62 -5.19 21.71
CA GLY A 86 -10.14 -3.83 21.99
C GLY A 86 -10.93 -2.74 21.23
N PHE A 87 -12.02 -3.14 20.55
CA PHE A 87 -12.94 -2.25 19.85
C PHE A 87 -14.38 -2.49 20.32
N LYS A 88 -15.20 -1.46 20.19
CA LYS A 88 -16.65 -1.50 20.45
C LYS A 88 -17.42 -1.09 19.19
N VAL A 89 -18.70 -1.46 19.13
CA VAL A 89 -19.62 -0.97 18.09
C VAL A 89 -19.63 0.56 18.09
N GLY A 90 -19.50 1.14 16.90
CA GLY A 90 -19.38 2.57 16.67
C GLY A 90 -17.92 3.08 16.57
N ASP A 91 -16.90 2.29 16.94
CA ASP A 91 -15.52 2.70 16.74
C ASP A 91 -15.19 2.80 15.24
N GLY A 92 -14.60 3.91 14.81
CA GLY A 92 -13.97 4.03 13.49
C GLY A 92 -12.64 3.28 13.49
N VAL A 93 -12.41 2.48 12.45
CA VAL A 93 -11.21 1.65 12.30
C VAL A 93 -10.70 1.65 10.87
N PHE A 94 -9.41 1.41 10.70
CA PHE A 94 -8.79 1.17 9.40
C PHE A 94 -7.59 0.24 9.55
N GLY A 95 -7.21 -0.44 8.47
CA GLY A 95 -6.05 -1.32 8.47
C GLY A 95 -5.91 -2.14 7.20
N MET A 96 -4.75 -2.76 7.08
CA MET A 96 -4.46 -3.80 6.10
C MET A 96 -4.86 -5.15 6.69
N VAL A 97 -5.77 -5.86 6.04
CA VAL A 97 -6.38 -7.06 6.62
C VAL A 97 -5.95 -8.34 5.93
N THR A 98 -5.57 -9.33 6.72
CA THR A 98 -5.32 -10.74 6.38
C THR A 98 -4.22 -11.03 5.35
N PHE A 99 -3.64 -10.04 4.68
CA PHE A 99 -2.61 -10.25 3.66
C PHE A 99 -1.50 -11.23 4.14
N PRO A 100 -1.07 -12.21 3.33
CA PRO A 100 -1.43 -12.46 1.92
C PRO A 100 -2.67 -13.33 1.69
N TYR A 101 -3.39 -13.73 2.74
CA TYR A 101 -4.66 -14.45 2.61
C TYR A 101 -5.76 -13.50 2.08
N PRO A 102 -6.87 -14.02 1.52
CA PRO A 102 -7.96 -13.17 1.00
C PRO A 102 -8.43 -12.13 2.01
N GLY A 103 -8.36 -10.85 1.64
CA GLY A 103 -8.71 -9.72 2.51
C GLY A 103 -10.20 -9.42 2.51
N GLY A 104 -10.83 -9.50 1.34
CA GLY A 104 -12.27 -9.30 1.18
C GLY A 104 -12.72 -7.85 1.35
N ALA A 105 -11.82 -6.86 1.14
CA ALA A 105 -12.16 -5.46 1.41
C ALA A 105 -13.03 -4.81 0.33
N TYR A 106 -13.19 -5.43 -0.85
CA TYR A 106 -14.11 -4.93 -1.87
C TYR A 106 -15.56 -5.37 -1.55
N ALA A 107 -16.06 -4.93 -0.42
CA ALA A 107 -17.37 -5.32 0.11
C ALA A 107 -17.96 -4.23 1.01
N GLU A 108 -19.30 -4.20 1.15
CA GLU A 108 -19.99 -3.29 2.07
C GLU A 108 -19.69 -3.59 3.55
N TYR A 109 -19.37 -4.87 3.85
CA TYR A 109 -18.95 -5.30 5.19
C TYR A 109 -17.75 -6.21 5.11
N VAL A 110 -16.79 -6.00 6.00
CA VAL A 110 -15.53 -6.77 6.08
C VAL A 110 -15.39 -7.38 7.47
N LEU A 111 -15.13 -8.68 7.50
CA LEU A 111 -14.78 -9.39 8.73
C LEU A 111 -13.25 -9.33 8.89
N ALA A 112 -12.77 -8.55 9.86
CA ALA A 112 -11.34 -8.29 10.02
C ALA A 112 -10.80 -8.75 11.38
N PRO A 113 -9.57 -9.32 11.44
CA PRO A 113 -8.89 -9.57 12.69
C PRO A 113 -8.62 -8.25 13.43
N ALA A 114 -9.09 -8.14 14.66
CA ALA A 114 -8.99 -6.90 15.43
C ALA A 114 -7.54 -6.45 15.67
N TYR A 115 -6.59 -7.40 15.77
CA TYR A 115 -5.18 -7.10 16.00
C TYR A 115 -4.46 -6.45 14.81
N GLN A 116 -5.11 -6.37 13.64
CA GLN A 116 -4.57 -5.74 12.43
C GLN A 116 -5.09 -4.31 12.20
N LEU A 117 -5.97 -3.84 13.08
CA LEU A 117 -6.67 -2.58 12.92
C LEU A 117 -6.16 -1.51 13.89
N ALA A 118 -6.14 -0.26 13.44
CA ALA A 118 -5.98 0.93 14.26
C ALA A 118 -7.29 1.74 14.33
N LYS A 119 -7.43 2.56 15.36
CA LYS A 119 -8.53 3.53 15.45
C LYS A 119 -8.32 4.66 14.45
N VAL A 120 -9.40 5.07 13.83
CA VAL A 120 -9.43 6.21 12.92
C VAL A 120 -9.23 7.50 13.67
N PRO A 121 -8.31 8.40 13.22
CA PRO A 121 -8.30 9.79 13.65
C PRO A 121 -9.60 10.51 13.22
N SER A 122 -10.17 11.32 14.11
CA SER A 122 -11.49 11.95 13.92
C SER A 122 -11.56 12.96 12.77
N ASP A 123 -10.43 13.50 12.38
CA ASP A 123 -10.26 14.64 11.47
C ASP A 123 -9.68 14.28 10.10
N VAL A 124 -9.43 13.00 9.85
CA VAL A 124 -8.90 12.50 8.57
C VAL A 124 -10.03 12.06 7.64
N PRO A 125 -10.07 12.53 6.38
CA PRO A 125 -11.09 12.11 5.42
C PRO A 125 -11.09 10.60 5.17
N CYS A 126 -12.28 9.98 5.11
CA CYS A 126 -12.43 8.53 4.96
C CYS A 126 -11.70 7.95 3.74
N ALA A 127 -11.68 8.68 2.61
CA ALA A 127 -10.97 8.23 1.42
C ALA A 127 -9.45 8.11 1.67
N GLN A 128 -8.86 9.03 2.45
CA GLN A 128 -7.45 8.93 2.82
C GLN A 128 -7.19 7.72 3.72
N LEU A 129 -8.11 7.44 4.64
CA LEU A 129 -8.02 6.27 5.52
C LEU A 129 -8.11 4.95 4.74
N GLY A 130 -9.01 4.87 3.74
CA GLY A 130 -9.09 3.71 2.85
C GLY A 130 -7.85 3.52 1.99
N GLY A 131 -7.18 4.61 1.57
CA GLY A 131 -5.97 4.55 0.75
C GLY A 131 -4.67 4.34 1.54
N ALA A 132 -4.67 4.50 2.86
CA ALA A 132 -3.46 4.48 3.67
C ALA A 132 -2.84 3.11 3.94
N PRO A 133 -3.60 2.02 4.26
CA PRO A 133 -3.03 0.90 5.02
C PRO A 133 -1.89 0.18 4.32
N LEU A 134 -2.13 -0.48 3.20
CA LEU A 134 -1.10 -1.27 2.51
C LEU A 134 0.07 -0.40 2.04
N ALA A 135 -0.23 0.75 1.41
CA ALA A 135 0.80 1.64 0.92
C ALA A 135 1.61 2.29 2.05
N GLY A 136 0.96 2.67 3.15
CA GLY A 136 1.59 3.23 4.33
C GLY A 136 2.46 2.23 5.07
N LEU A 137 1.96 1.00 5.29
CA LEU A 137 2.76 -0.08 5.88
C LEU A 137 3.94 -0.45 4.99
N THR A 138 3.74 -0.54 3.66
CA THR A 138 4.85 -0.80 2.73
C THR A 138 5.93 0.28 2.82
N ALA A 139 5.55 1.55 2.83
CA ALA A 139 6.49 2.66 2.97
C ALA A 139 7.21 2.63 4.32
N TYR A 140 6.45 2.45 5.41
CA TYR A 140 6.98 2.42 6.76
C TYR A 140 7.97 1.26 6.97
N GLN A 141 7.56 0.04 6.61
CA GLN A 141 8.39 -1.15 6.73
C GLN A 141 9.64 -1.09 5.86
N SER A 142 9.52 -0.57 4.62
CA SER A 142 10.68 -0.38 3.75
C SER A 142 11.74 0.53 4.37
N LEU A 143 11.33 1.66 4.92
CA LEU A 143 12.25 2.68 5.42
C LEU A 143 12.80 2.34 6.81
N PHE A 144 11.94 1.87 7.73
CA PHE A 144 12.31 1.78 9.14
C PHE A 144 12.60 0.36 9.61
N GLU A 145 11.86 -0.62 9.11
CA GLU A 145 12.05 -2.01 9.53
C GLU A 145 13.14 -2.71 8.72
N VAL A 146 13.22 -2.41 7.40
CA VAL A 146 14.16 -3.07 6.50
C VAL A 146 15.40 -2.23 6.24
N ALA A 147 15.23 -0.97 5.81
CA ALA A 147 16.37 -0.12 5.50
C ALA A 147 16.99 0.54 6.74
N HIS A 148 16.30 0.56 7.89
CA HIS A 148 16.77 1.21 9.11
C HIS A 148 17.23 2.65 8.86
N LEU A 149 16.43 3.43 8.09
CA LEU A 149 16.72 4.80 7.70
C LEU A 149 16.99 5.68 8.94
N LYS A 150 18.04 6.48 8.88
CA LYS A 150 18.49 7.35 9.98
C LYS A 150 18.38 8.82 9.59
N GLU A 151 18.28 9.67 10.59
CA GLU A 151 18.37 11.12 10.42
C GLU A 151 19.67 11.52 9.71
N GLY A 152 19.54 12.47 8.75
CA GLY A 152 20.66 12.97 7.95
C GLY A 152 21.04 12.10 6.76
N GLU A 153 20.58 10.86 6.66
CA GLU A 153 20.85 10.00 5.51
C GLU A 153 20.19 10.51 4.22
N ARG A 154 20.76 10.14 3.09
CA ARG A 154 20.27 10.47 1.75
C ARG A 154 19.52 9.26 1.18
N VAL A 155 18.26 9.46 0.82
CA VAL A 155 17.41 8.38 0.30
C VAL A 155 16.88 8.73 -1.10
N LEU A 156 16.99 7.78 -2.02
CA LEU A 156 16.34 7.81 -3.32
C LEU A 156 15.07 6.96 -3.29
N ILE A 157 13.94 7.56 -3.63
CA ILE A 157 12.64 6.88 -3.72
C ILE A 157 12.18 6.90 -5.18
N HIS A 158 12.15 5.73 -5.82
CA HIS A 158 11.60 5.61 -7.16
C HIS A 158 10.08 5.69 -7.18
N ALA A 159 9.50 6.25 -8.25
CA ALA A 159 8.07 6.53 -8.38
C ALA A 159 7.51 7.35 -7.21
N GLY A 160 8.19 8.46 -6.86
CA GLY A 160 7.88 9.29 -5.70
C GLY A 160 6.49 9.92 -5.68
N ALA A 161 5.79 9.98 -6.82
CA ALA A 161 4.40 10.44 -6.89
C ALA A 161 3.37 9.29 -6.81
N GLY A 162 3.82 8.04 -6.81
CA GLY A 162 2.95 6.86 -6.80
C GLY A 162 2.39 6.52 -5.42
N GLY A 163 1.62 5.42 -5.36
CA GLY A 163 0.89 5.01 -4.15
C GLY A 163 1.76 4.82 -2.91
N VAL A 164 2.87 4.11 -3.01
CA VAL A 164 3.84 3.93 -1.92
C VAL A 164 4.78 5.14 -1.85
N GLY A 165 5.28 5.60 -3.01
CA GLY A 165 6.32 6.62 -3.08
C GLY A 165 5.96 7.92 -2.37
N HIS A 166 4.73 8.44 -2.55
CA HIS A 166 4.33 9.72 -1.93
C HIS A 166 4.23 9.65 -0.40
N LEU A 167 3.94 8.46 0.16
CA LEU A 167 3.96 8.25 1.61
C LEU A 167 5.39 8.03 2.12
N ALA A 168 6.21 7.28 1.38
CA ALA A 168 7.62 7.06 1.71
C ALA A 168 8.40 8.37 1.73
N VAL A 169 8.16 9.28 0.77
CA VAL A 169 8.76 10.63 0.77
C VAL A 169 8.45 11.36 2.07
N GLN A 170 7.18 11.43 2.45
CA GLN A 170 6.75 12.14 3.67
C GLN A 170 7.34 11.51 4.94
N LEU A 171 7.32 10.17 5.03
CA LEU A 171 7.89 9.44 6.17
C LEU A 171 9.41 9.67 6.28
N ALA A 172 10.14 9.64 5.16
CA ALA A 172 11.58 9.89 5.16
C ALA A 172 11.92 11.34 5.54
N ILE A 173 11.14 12.33 5.08
CA ILE A 173 11.27 13.73 5.50
C ILE A 173 11.02 13.88 7.00
N GLN A 174 9.99 13.22 7.56
CA GLN A 174 9.72 13.24 9.00
C GLN A 174 10.85 12.59 9.82
N ALA A 175 11.58 11.63 9.25
CA ALA A 175 12.76 11.02 9.85
C ALA A 175 14.04 11.89 9.75
N GLY A 176 13.96 13.06 9.13
CA GLY A 176 15.11 13.96 8.97
C GLY A 176 16.06 13.58 7.83
N ALA A 177 15.63 12.72 6.88
CA ALA A 177 16.44 12.33 5.74
C ALA A 177 16.42 13.39 4.62
N GLN A 178 17.47 13.38 3.79
CA GLN A 178 17.50 14.13 2.53
C GLN A 178 16.90 13.27 1.41
N VAL A 179 15.73 13.66 0.91
CA VAL A 179 14.93 12.81 0.00
C VAL A 179 15.04 13.28 -1.45
N PHE A 180 15.43 12.35 -2.32
CA PHE A 180 15.38 12.46 -3.76
C PHE A 180 14.32 11.50 -4.29
N ALA A 181 13.55 11.89 -5.32
CA ALA A 181 12.52 11.02 -5.83
C ALA A 181 12.38 11.09 -7.36
N THR A 182 12.34 9.94 -8.02
CA THR A 182 12.06 9.92 -9.45
C THR A 182 10.55 10.09 -9.70
N ALA A 183 10.21 11.00 -10.61
CA ALA A 183 8.84 11.25 -11.04
C ALA A 183 8.86 11.83 -12.46
N SER A 184 7.74 11.79 -13.18
CA SER A 184 7.58 12.56 -14.43
C SER A 184 7.51 14.05 -14.13
N ALA A 185 7.92 14.90 -15.09
CA ALA A 185 7.91 16.36 -14.96
C ALA A 185 6.55 16.89 -14.46
N THR A 186 5.44 16.31 -14.90
CA THR A 186 4.07 16.67 -14.47
C THR A 186 3.82 16.48 -12.98
N ASN A 187 4.64 15.66 -12.31
CA ASN A 187 4.53 15.37 -10.89
C ASN A 187 5.61 16.06 -10.03
N HIS A 188 6.51 16.85 -10.62
CA HIS A 188 7.61 17.48 -9.90
C HIS A 188 7.14 18.45 -8.82
N GLU A 189 6.12 19.27 -9.12
CA GLU A 189 5.56 20.20 -8.15
C GLU A 189 4.95 19.45 -6.95
N PHE A 190 4.21 18.36 -7.23
CA PHE A 190 3.68 17.48 -6.20
C PHE A 190 4.79 16.88 -5.33
N VAL A 191 5.83 16.31 -5.93
CA VAL A 191 6.95 15.71 -5.19
C VAL A 191 7.70 16.75 -4.35
N ARG A 192 7.91 17.99 -4.89
CA ARG A 192 8.50 19.10 -4.11
C ARG A 192 7.61 19.49 -2.93
N SER A 193 6.30 19.51 -3.10
CA SER A 193 5.36 19.85 -2.02
C SER A 193 5.37 18.82 -0.87
N LEU A 194 5.84 17.59 -1.13
CA LEU A 194 6.06 16.57 -0.11
C LEU A 194 7.43 16.70 0.59
N GLY A 195 8.32 17.58 0.11
CA GLY A 195 9.64 17.84 0.68
C GLY A 195 10.81 17.18 -0.05
N ALA A 196 10.59 16.40 -1.12
CA ALA A 196 11.66 15.74 -1.86
C ALA A 196 12.16 16.58 -3.05
N GLN A 197 13.40 16.30 -3.49
CA GLN A 197 13.97 16.78 -4.74
C GLN A 197 13.58 15.84 -5.88
N PRO A 198 12.74 16.28 -6.85
CA PRO A 198 12.33 15.43 -7.95
C PRO A 198 13.43 15.32 -9.03
N ILE A 199 13.51 14.14 -9.64
CA ILE A 199 14.34 13.85 -10.83
C ILE A 199 13.41 13.29 -11.92
N ASP A 200 13.42 13.89 -13.09
CA ASP A 200 12.60 13.42 -14.22
C ASP A 200 13.22 12.18 -14.86
N TYR A 201 12.67 11.02 -14.53
CA TYR A 201 13.16 9.74 -15.06
C TYR A 201 13.07 9.60 -16.60
N ARG A 202 12.37 10.52 -17.29
CA ARG A 202 12.23 10.50 -18.76
C ARG A 202 13.33 11.26 -19.47
N THR A 203 13.89 12.28 -18.82
CA THR A 203 14.83 13.22 -19.44
C THR A 203 16.17 13.30 -18.70
N GLU A 204 16.24 12.80 -17.47
CA GLU A 204 17.42 12.87 -16.62
C GLU A 204 17.87 11.45 -16.22
N ASP A 205 19.17 11.22 -16.29
CA ASP A 205 19.78 10.03 -15.70
C ASP A 205 20.05 10.31 -14.20
N PHE A 206 19.27 9.70 -13.34
CA PHE A 206 19.42 9.89 -11.89
C PHE A 206 20.82 9.49 -11.37
N ARG A 207 21.55 8.60 -12.09
CA ARG A 207 22.92 8.21 -11.74
C ARG A 207 23.89 9.39 -11.95
N ALA A 208 23.73 10.11 -13.04
CA ALA A 208 24.52 11.30 -13.33
C ALA A 208 24.18 12.47 -12.40
N VAL A 209 22.89 12.61 -12.03
CA VAL A 209 22.41 13.66 -11.12
C VAL A 209 22.90 13.45 -9.71
N LEU A 210 22.83 12.22 -9.21
CA LEU A 210 23.09 11.91 -7.80
C LEU A 210 24.54 11.51 -7.51
N GLY A 211 25.21 10.89 -8.51
CA GLY A 211 26.48 10.23 -8.25
C GLY A 211 26.36 9.19 -7.12
N ARG A 212 27.48 8.75 -6.60
CA ARG A 212 27.53 7.70 -5.57
C ARG A 212 27.39 8.29 -4.14
N THR A 213 26.18 8.74 -3.81
CA THR A 213 25.91 9.51 -2.59
C THR A 213 24.69 9.07 -1.80
N MET A 214 23.97 8.02 -2.22
CA MET A 214 22.76 7.56 -1.54
C MET A 214 23.07 6.50 -0.51
N ASP A 215 22.53 6.66 0.70
CA ASP A 215 22.61 5.69 1.78
C ASP A 215 21.55 4.60 1.62
N VAL A 216 20.35 4.99 1.14
CA VAL A 216 19.18 4.12 0.97
C VAL A 216 18.55 4.35 -0.40
N VAL A 217 18.09 3.25 -1.01
CA VAL A 217 17.21 3.29 -2.20
C VAL A 217 15.95 2.48 -1.92
N LEU A 218 14.78 3.06 -2.19
CA LEU A 218 13.51 2.34 -2.28
C LEU A 218 13.12 2.18 -3.75
N ASN A 219 13.16 0.94 -4.25
CA ASN A 219 12.80 0.60 -5.62
C ASN A 219 11.41 -0.03 -5.71
N SER A 220 10.51 0.64 -6.43
CA SER A 220 9.14 0.16 -6.72
C SER A 220 8.85 0.02 -8.21
N THR A 221 9.86 0.13 -9.08
CA THR A 221 9.66 0.28 -10.54
C THR A 221 10.15 -0.88 -11.39
N GLY A 222 10.99 -1.77 -10.87
CA GLY A 222 11.39 -2.97 -11.58
C GLY A 222 12.89 -3.23 -11.59
N ARG A 223 13.28 -4.31 -12.30
CA ARG A 223 14.63 -4.89 -12.27
C ARG A 223 15.71 -3.95 -12.79
N GLN A 224 15.49 -3.29 -13.95
CA GLN A 224 16.53 -2.44 -14.52
C GLN A 224 16.83 -1.23 -13.62
N THR A 225 15.79 -0.56 -13.11
CA THR A 225 15.95 0.55 -12.16
C THR A 225 16.65 0.11 -10.89
N PHE A 226 16.38 -1.11 -10.40
CA PHE A 226 17.11 -1.68 -9.27
C PHE A 226 18.62 -1.77 -9.56
N LEU A 227 19.00 -2.35 -10.71
CA LEU A 227 20.41 -2.52 -11.08
C LEU A 227 21.11 -1.17 -11.27
N ASP A 228 20.45 -0.21 -11.92
CA ASP A 228 20.96 1.15 -12.11
C ASP A 228 21.13 1.88 -10.75
N SER A 229 20.27 1.58 -9.78
CA SER A 229 20.33 2.18 -8.44
C SER A 229 21.57 1.75 -7.63
N LEU A 230 22.18 0.62 -7.96
CA LEU A 230 23.43 0.20 -7.31
C LEU A 230 24.59 1.16 -7.61
N GLU A 231 24.50 1.94 -8.70
CA GLU A 231 25.53 2.91 -9.08
C GLU A 231 25.50 4.19 -8.24
N VAL A 232 24.38 4.48 -7.57
CA VAL A 232 24.24 5.68 -6.73
C VAL A 232 24.44 5.41 -5.24
N LEU A 233 24.48 4.13 -4.81
CA LEU A 233 24.69 3.75 -3.42
C LEU A 233 26.14 3.97 -2.97
N VAL A 234 26.32 4.51 -1.78
CA VAL A 234 27.61 4.52 -1.09
C VAL A 234 28.06 3.09 -0.74
N PRO A 235 29.35 2.83 -0.45
CA PRO A 235 29.76 1.52 0.08
C PRO A 235 28.96 1.14 1.33
N GLY A 236 28.40 -0.08 1.36
CA GLY A 236 27.52 -0.54 2.44
C GLY A 236 26.12 0.08 2.43
N GLY A 237 25.75 0.76 1.35
CA GLY A 237 24.39 1.29 1.19
C GLY A 237 23.33 0.19 1.08
N ARG A 238 22.07 0.56 1.28
CA ARG A 238 20.93 -0.36 1.42
C ARG A 238 19.92 -0.12 0.31
N ILE A 239 19.41 -1.19 -0.28
CA ILE A 239 18.34 -1.13 -1.28
C ILE A 239 17.19 -2.06 -0.91
N VAL A 240 15.97 -1.50 -0.89
CA VAL A 240 14.75 -2.26 -0.69
C VAL A 240 13.97 -2.28 -2.01
N THR A 241 13.57 -3.46 -2.46
CA THR A 241 12.71 -3.60 -3.65
C THR A 241 11.34 -4.14 -3.28
N LEU A 242 10.31 -3.61 -3.96
CA LEU A 242 8.90 -4.00 -3.79
C LEU A 242 8.40 -4.90 -4.92
N THR A 243 9.18 -5.05 -6.00
CA THR A 243 8.70 -5.70 -7.23
C THR A 243 9.15 -7.14 -7.37
N ASN A 244 10.44 -7.40 -7.48
CA ASN A 244 10.97 -8.73 -7.76
C ASN A 244 12.26 -8.97 -6.96
N PRO A 245 12.42 -10.12 -6.29
CA PRO A 245 13.64 -10.46 -5.56
C PRO A 245 14.82 -10.87 -6.47
N ASP A 246 14.59 -11.09 -7.75
CA ASP A 246 15.57 -11.58 -8.73
C ASP A 246 16.96 -10.89 -8.68
N PRO A 247 17.07 -9.54 -8.58
CA PRO A 247 18.39 -8.89 -8.62
C PRO A 247 19.10 -8.77 -7.27
N LEU A 248 18.59 -9.34 -6.18
CA LEU A 248 19.16 -9.15 -4.84
C LEU A 248 20.59 -9.67 -4.71
N ASP A 249 20.89 -10.82 -5.32
CA ASP A 249 22.21 -11.44 -5.23
C ASP A 249 23.27 -10.57 -5.92
N VAL A 250 22.92 -9.92 -7.04
CA VAL A 250 23.82 -8.96 -7.72
C VAL A 250 24.18 -7.80 -6.81
N ALA A 251 23.24 -7.29 -6.02
CA ALA A 251 23.52 -6.22 -5.06
C ALA A 251 24.43 -6.69 -3.93
N ARG A 252 24.16 -7.87 -3.37
CA ARG A 252 24.96 -8.48 -2.28
C ARG A 252 26.39 -8.78 -2.72
N GLU A 253 26.59 -9.31 -3.91
CA GLU A 253 27.92 -9.54 -4.50
C GLU A 253 28.72 -8.23 -4.68
N ARG A 254 28.05 -7.10 -4.88
CA ARG A 254 28.67 -5.76 -4.93
C ARG A 254 28.87 -5.11 -3.55
N GLY A 255 28.55 -5.80 -2.45
CA GLY A 255 28.73 -5.33 -1.08
C GLY A 255 27.62 -4.42 -0.55
N PHE A 256 26.42 -4.46 -1.14
CA PHE A 256 25.24 -3.73 -0.68
C PHE A 256 24.31 -4.62 0.15
N GLU A 257 23.59 -4.03 1.10
CA GLU A 257 22.48 -4.69 1.77
C GLU A 257 21.24 -4.58 0.87
N ALA A 258 20.72 -5.72 0.43
CA ALA A 258 19.58 -5.78 -0.48
C ALA A 258 18.48 -6.69 0.04
N GLN A 259 17.26 -6.18 0.10
CA GLN A 259 16.10 -6.93 0.57
C GLN A 259 14.88 -6.70 -0.33
N TRP A 260 14.06 -7.75 -0.46
CA TRP A 260 12.73 -7.67 -1.03
C TRP A 260 11.72 -7.61 0.11
N LEU A 261 10.82 -6.62 0.03
CA LEU A 261 9.75 -6.47 1.02
C LEU A 261 8.41 -6.91 0.43
N THR A 262 7.75 -7.80 1.14
CA THR A 262 6.32 -8.02 1.10
C THR A 262 5.73 -7.48 2.40
N ALA A 263 4.95 -6.42 2.34
CA ALA A 263 4.39 -5.80 3.54
C ALA A 263 3.47 -6.78 4.29
N HIS A 264 3.42 -6.60 5.59
CA HIS A 264 2.56 -7.39 6.47
C HIS A 264 1.70 -6.49 7.36
N PRO A 265 0.50 -6.96 7.77
CA PRO A 265 -0.33 -6.22 8.72
C PRO A 265 0.38 -6.05 10.06
N ASP A 266 0.47 -4.82 10.55
CA ASP A 266 0.99 -4.50 11.88
C ASP A 266 0.18 -3.38 12.52
N ARG A 267 -0.42 -3.66 13.67
CA ARG A 267 -1.26 -2.71 14.40
C ARG A 267 -0.48 -1.53 14.95
N THR A 268 0.72 -1.75 15.45
CA THR A 268 1.55 -0.69 16.07
C THR A 268 1.99 0.32 15.01
N GLN A 269 2.42 -0.18 13.86
CA GLN A 269 2.78 0.67 12.73
C GLN A 269 1.56 1.40 12.16
N MET A 270 0.38 0.75 12.09
CA MET A 270 -0.87 1.41 11.71
C MET A 270 -1.29 2.49 12.69
N GLN A 271 -1.04 2.32 13.99
CA GLN A 271 -1.29 3.36 15.00
C GLN A 271 -0.35 4.56 14.81
N GLU A 272 0.91 4.32 14.45
CA GLU A 272 1.85 5.39 14.14
C GLU A 272 1.44 6.14 12.85
N ILE A 273 1.04 5.42 11.80
CA ILE A 273 0.47 6.01 10.59
C ILE A 273 -0.75 6.88 10.94
N ALA A 274 -1.67 6.38 11.77
CA ALA A 274 -2.82 7.12 12.25
C ALA A 274 -2.42 8.41 12.97
N ARG A 275 -1.42 8.33 13.86
CA ARG A 275 -0.89 9.47 14.60
C ARG A 275 -0.30 10.54 13.68
N LEU A 276 0.51 10.13 12.70
CA LEU A 276 1.09 11.05 11.72
C LEU A 276 0.01 11.69 10.84
N MET A 277 -1.02 10.92 10.44
CA MET A 277 -2.15 11.45 9.69
C MET A 277 -2.94 12.50 10.50
N SER A 278 -3.20 12.25 11.79
CA SER A 278 -3.92 13.19 12.66
C SER A 278 -3.17 14.49 12.90
N LEU A 279 -1.84 14.45 12.87
CA LEU A 279 -0.99 15.62 12.97
C LEU A 279 -0.81 16.37 11.63
N GLY A 280 -1.39 15.84 10.54
CA GLY A 280 -1.20 16.38 9.20
C GLY A 280 0.21 16.19 8.64
N LEU A 281 1.03 15.35 9.28
CA LEU A 281 2.41 15.05 8.89
C LEU A 281 2.49 13.95 7.82
N LEU A 282 1.44 13.17 7.67
CA LEU A 282 1.29 12.16 6.61
C LEU A 282 -0.07 12.35 5.93
N LYS A 283 -0.06 12.67 4.64
CA LYS A 283 -1.26 12.90 3.84
C LYS A 283 -1.32 11.92 2.68
N VAL A 284 -2.42 11.22 2.55
CA VAL A 284 -2.68 10.34 1.41
C VAL A 284 -3.30 11.18 0.28
N HIS A 285 -2.60 11.27 -0.84
CA HIS A 285 -3.21 11.81 -2.05
C HIS A 285 -4.11 10.77 -2.68
N VAL A 286 -5.39 11.07 -2.80
CA VAL A 286 -6.38 10.21 -3.48
C VAL A 286 -6.65 10.80 -4.85
N GLU A 287 -6.19 10.13 -5.90
CA GLU A 287 -6.35 10.55 -7.29
C GLU A 287 -7.79 10.43 -7.75
N LYS A 288 -8.42 9.29 -7.41
CA LYS A 288 -9.80 9.02 -7.81
C LYS A 288 -10.52 8.12 -6.83
N ILE A 289 -11.80 8.42 -6.65
CA ILE A 289 -12.74 7.60 -5.88
C ILE A 289 -13.71 7.00 -6.88
N PHE A 290 -13.94 5.70 -6.77
CA PHE A 290 -14.91 4.95 -7.57
C PHE A 290 -15.99 4.35 -6.67
N PRO A 291 -17.23 4.23 -7.13
CA PRO A 291 -18.21 3.33 -6.51
C PRO A 291 -17.68 1.89 -6.49
N LEU A 292 -18.07 1.09 -5.49
CA LEU A 292 -17.68 -0.33 -5.39
C LEU A 292 -17.99 -1.11 -6.67
N ALA A 293 -19.14 -0.87 -7.28
CA ALA A 293 -19.57 -1.50 -8.54
C ALA A 293 -18.60 -1.24 -9.72
N GLU A 294 -17.79 -0.19 -9.64
CA GLU A 294 -16.80 0.19 -10.67
C GLU A 294 -15.37 -0.34 -10.36
N ALA A 295 -15.26 -1.38 -9.55
CA ALA A 295 -13.95 -1.95 -9.15
C ALA A 295 -13.10 -2.40 -10.35
N ALA A 296 -13.72 -2.88 -11.43
CA ALA A 296 -13.04 -3.22 -12.68
C ALA A 296 -12.32 -1.99 -13.28
N ALA A 297 -13.03 -0.87 -13.45
CA ALA A 297 -12.47 0.38 -13.96
C ALA A 297 -11.40 0.97 -13.01
N ALA A 298 -11.57 0.81 -11.71
CA ALA A 298 -10.57 1.22 -10.73
C ALA A 298 -9.28 0.40 -10.84
N GLN A 299 -9.36 -0.91 -11.05
CA GLN A 299 -8.20 -1.77 -11.28
C GLN A 299 -7.55 -1.53 -12.65
N GLU A 300 -8.33 -1.22 -13.69
CA GLU A 300 -7.81 -0.83 -15.00
C GLU A 300 -6.98 0.46 -14.89
N LEU A 301 -7.51 1.49 -14.22
CA LEU A 301 -6.75 2.73 -13.95
C LEU A 301 -5.47 2.43 -13.16
N MET A 302 -5.52 1.58 -12.14
CA MET A 302 -4.32 1.16 -11.37
C MET A 302 -3.31 0.46 -12.28
N ALA A 303 -3.74 -0.42 -13.16
CA ALA A 303 -2.89 -1.17 -14.08
C ALA A 303 -2.19 -0.28 -15.11
N SER A 304 -2.71 0.92 -15.39
CA SER A 304 -2.08 1.89 -16.31
C SER A 304 -0.70 2.38 -15.83
N GLY A 305 -0.42 2.29 -14.51
CA GLY A 305 0.83 2.72 -13.91
C GLY A 305 1.03 4.25 -13.84
N HIS A 306 0.01 5.04 -14.17
CA HIS A 306 0.12 6.51 -14.23
C HIS A 306 -0.62 7.24 -13.09
N THR A 307 -1.08 6.51 -12.08
CA THR A 307 -1.82 7.07 -10.94
C THR A 307 -0.91 7.87 -10.02
N ARG A 308 -1.30 9.10 -9.69
CA ARG A 308 -0.70 9.87 -8.60
C ARG A 308 -1.34 9.46 -7.29
N GLY A 309 -0.54 8.99 -6.31
CA GLY A 309 -1.09 8.54 -5.03
C GLY A 309 -1.98 7.30 -5.16
N LYS A 310 -3.19 7.37 -4.61
CA LYS A 310 -4.07 6.22 -4.40
C LYS A 310 -5.40 6.30 -5.14
N ILE A 311 -5.96 5.15 -5.44
CA ILE A 311 -7.33 4.95 -5.89
C ILE A 311 -8.11 4.30 -4.74
N VAL A 312 -9.36 4.68 -4.57
CA VAL A 312 -10.23 4.20 -3.47
C VAL A 312 -11.60 3.83 -4.01
N LEU A 313 -12.15 2.72 -3.49
CA LEU A 313 -13.53 2.30 -3.70
C LEU A 313 -14.39 2.74 -2.51
N VAL A 314 -15.62 3.14 -2.79
CA VAL A 314 -16.65 3.41 -1.77
C VAL A 314 -17.89 2.56 -2.07
N PRO A 315 -18.45 1.86 -1.07
CA PRO A 315 -19.64 1.03 -1.22
C PRO A 315 -20.91 1.79 -1.58
#